data_70fba5cd21d706a8e3aaccfdbe1b5225
#
_entry.id   70fba5cd21d706a8e3aaccfdbe1b5225
#
_cell.length_a   1.000
_cell.length_b   1.000
_cell.length_c   1.000
_cell.angle_alpha   90.00
_cell.angle_beta   90.00
_cell.angle_gamma   90.00
#
_symmetry.space_group_name_H-M   'P 1'
#
loop_
_entity.id
_entity.type
_entity.pdbx_description
1 polymer ?
#
loop_
_entity_poly.entity_id
_entity_poly.type
_entity_poly.pdbx_seq_one_letter_code
_entity_poly.pdbx_strand_id
1 'polypeptide(L)'
;MTPESLLIPFRTSSPSLPRLPQGYAIVSVPDLTSADLNYLLGACGELPRTATIWQRVLERSAWHLGVHNANGQWVGFIRATTDQALNANLWDLLTDPAETLREEVLQALVHTALSRLRREVGGCSISLAAPPEALTALRSAGFVIDPGGIRAMGLKLAEDRG
;
A
#
# COMPACT_ATOMS: atom_id res chain seq x y z
N MET A 1 -43.26 10.77 32.81
CA MET A 1 -42.16 9.85 32.50
C MET A 1 -41.64 10.21 31.13
N THR A 2 -40.54 10.89 31.06
CA THR A 2 -39.81 11.10 29.81
C THR A 2 -38.88 9.88 29.59
N PRO A 3 -38.95 9.25 28.42
CA PRO A 3 -37.99 8.19 28.14
C PRO A 3 -36.58 8.81 27.99
N GLU A 4 -35.70 8.46 28.92
CA GLU A 4 -34.29 8.75 28.75
C GLU A 4 -33.80 8.06 27.48
N SER A 5 -33.50 8.87 26.50
CA SER A 5 -32.82 8.43 25.28
C SER A 5 -31.43 7.92 25.69
N LEU A 6 -31.29 6.60 25.68
CA LEU A 6 -29.98 5.94 25.78
C LEU A 6 -29.21 6.23 24.49
N LEU A 7 -28.66 7.43 24.39
CA LEU A 7 -27.58 7.73 23.45
C LEU A 7 -26.35 6.95 23.93
N ILE A 8 -26.19 5.74 23.42
CA ILE A 8 -24.91 5.05 23.50
C ILE A 8 -23.94 5.91 22.70
N PRO A 9 -22.95 6.54 23.32
CA PRO A 9 -21.95 7.25 22.54
C PRO A 9 -21.21 6.18 21.72
N PHE A 10 -21.38 6.22 20.40
CA PHE A 10 -20.45 5.58 19.50
C PHE A 10 -19.09 6.21 19.79
N ARG A 11 -18.32 5.58 20.66
CA ARG A 11 -16.89 5.81 20.70
C ARG A 11 -16.36 5.27 19.37
N THR A 12 -16.23 6.15 18.39
CA THR A 12 -15.29 5.96 17.32
C THR A 12 -13.93 5.96 17.99
N SER A 13 -13.46 4.79 18.40
CA SER A 13 -12.05 4.62 18.71
C SER A 13 -11.34 4.97 17.41
N SER A 14 -10.72 6.13 17.39
CA SER A 14 -9.78 6.47 16.33
C SER A 14 -8.80 5.30 16.24
N PRO A 15 -8.67 4.64 15.08
CA PRO A 15 -7.72 3.55 14.98
C PRO A 15 -6.37 4.07 15.44
N SER A 16 -5.78 3.39 16.42
CA SER A 16 -4.46 3.77 16.91
C SER A 16 -3.51 3.80 15.72
N LEU A 17 -2.76 4.89 15.56
CA LEU A 17 -1.75 5.03 14.52
C LEU A 17 -0.82 3.80 14.56
N PRO A 18 -0.65 3.08 13.43
CA PRO A 18 0.30 1.98 13.39
C PRO A 18 1.67 2.49 13.77
N ARG A 19 2.26 1.89 14.78
CA ARG A 19 3.61 2.25 15.23
C ARG A 19 4.59 1.25 14.68
N LEU A 20 5.53 1.73 13.89
CA LEU A 20 6.70 0.94 13.54
C LEU A 20 7.61 0.80 14.76
N PRO A 21 8.28 -0.35 14.90
CA PRO A 21 9.26 -0.55 15.95
C PRO A 21 10.41 0.46 15.88
N GLN A 22 11.12 0.58 16.98
CA GLN A 22 12.29 1.47 17.03
C GLN A 22 13.31 1.09 15.96
N GLY A 23 13.82 2.08 15.26
CA GLY A 23 14.80 1.93 14.17
C GLY A 23 14.18 1.71 12.79
N TYR A 24 12.88 1.42 12.71
CA TYR A 24 12.16 1.37 11.43
C TYR A 24 11.72 2.76 11.03
N ALA A 25 11.72 3.04 9.74
CA ALA A 25 11.18 4.29 9.21
C ALA A 25 10.46 4.10 7.87
N ILE A 26 9.36 4.85 7.69
CA ILE A 26 8.75 5.06 6.38
C ILE A 26 9.39 6.28 5.76
N VAL A 27 9.82 6.14 4.51
CA VAL A 27 10.48 7.20 3.75
C VAL A 27 9.63 7.53 2.52
N SER A 28 9.30 8.80 2.36
CA SER A 28 8.76 9.33 1.11
C SER A 28 9.93 9.67 0.19
N VAL A 29 9.88 9.24 -1.05
CA VAL A 29 11.00 9.35 -1.99
C VAL A 29 12.24 8.57 -1.48
N PRO A 30 12.07 7.27 -1.22
CA PRO A 30 13.17 6.44 -0.74
C PRO A 30 14.26 6.27 -1.79
N ASP A 31 15.49 6.20 -1.34
CA ASP A 31 16.66 5.88 -2.18
C ASP A 31 16.74 4.36 -2.40
N LEU A 32 15.76 3.83 -3.09
CA LEU A 32 15.67 2.42 -3.47
C LEU A 32 16.28 2.20 -4.85
N THR A 33 17.19 1.26 -4.93
CA THR A 33 17.74 0.81 -6.22
C THR A 33 16.81 -0.19 -6.90
N SER A 34 17.00 -0.40 -8.20
CA SER A 34 16.29 -1.47 -8.91
C SER A 34 16.60 -2.87 -8.33
N ALA A 35 17.80 -3.04 -7.76
CA ALA A 35 18.18 -4.28 -7.09
C ALA A 35 17.38 -4.49 -5.79
N ASP A 36 17.19 -3.44 -4.98
CA ASP A 36 16.37 -3.49 -3.76
C ASP A 36 14.92 -3.85 -4.10
N LEU A 37 14.36 -3.20 -5.11
CA LEU A 37 12.99 -3.44 -5.56
C LEU A 37 12.81 -4.85 -6.13
N ASN A 38 13.77 -5.34 -6.91
CA ASN A 38 13.74 -6.69 -7.44
C ASN A 38 13.94 -7.75 -6.36
N TYR A 39 14.70 -7.46 -5.32
CA TYR A 39 14.78 -8.33 -4.14
C TYR A 39 13.40 -8.50 -3.50
N LEU A 40 12.69 -7.40 -3.22
CA LEU A 40 11.35 -7.45 -2.65
C LEU A 40 10.34 -8.14 -3.59
N LEU A 41 10.38 -7.86 -4.89
CA LEU A 41 9.54 -8.55 -5.88
C LEU A 41 9.79 -10.06 -5.85
N GLY A 42 11.05 -10.48 -5.97
CA GLY A 42 11.42 -11.89 -5.97
C GLY A 42 11.03 -12.62 -4.68
N ALA A 43 11.22 -11.96 -3.54
CA ALA A 43 10.81 -12.49 -2.25
C ALA A 43 9.28 -12.68 -2.15
N CYS A 44 8.50 -11.87 -2.85
CA CYS A 44 7.04 -12.00 -2.96
C CYS A 44 6.59 -12.91 -4.13
N GLY A 45 7.50 -13.58 -4.81
CA GLY A 45 7.18 -14.52 -5.91
C GLY A 45 6.93 -13.85 -7.27
N GLU A 46 7.28 -12.58 -7.42
CA GLU A 46 7.14 -11.83 -8.67
C GLU A 46 8.44 -11.86 -9.49
N LEU A 47 8.30 -11.67 -10.79
CA LEU A 47 9.45 -11.63 -11.71
C LEU A 47 10.17 -10.27 -11.59
N PRO A 48 11.52 -10.26 -11.69
CA PRO A 48 12.27 -9.02 -11.65
C PRO A 48 11.97 -8.14 -12.88
N ARG A 49 12.10 -6.84 -12.71
CA ARG A 49 11.98 -5.83 -13.77
C ARG A 49 13.35 -5.21 -14.06
N THR A 50 13.57 -4.80 -15.29
CA THR A 50 14.81 -4.08 -15.64
C THR A 50 14.91 -2.73 -14.94
N ALA A 51 16.12 -2.22 -14.78
CA ALA A 51 16.34 -0.90 -14.20
C ALA A 51 15.61 0.20 -14.99
N THR A 52 15.58 0.10 -16.31
CA THR A 52 14.86 1.06 -17.19
C THR A 52 13.35 1.02 -16.94
N ILE A 53 12.77 -0.17 -16.74
CA ILE A 53 11.34 -0.30 -16.42
C ILE A 53 11.06 0.32 -15.04
N TRP A 54 11.88 0.02 -14.03
CA TRP A 54 11.73 0.61 -12.70
C TRP A 54 11.81 2.12 -12.73
N GLN A 55 12.81 2.69 -13.41
CA GLN A 55 12.93 4.12 -13.57
C GLN A 55 11.66 4.73 -14.15
N ARG A 56 11.17 4.19 -15.26
CA ARG A 56 9.96 4.68 -15.93
C ARG A 56 8.71 4.56 -15.06
N VAL A 57 8.58 3.47 -14.32
CA VAL A 57 7.45 3.22 -13.41
C VAL A 57 7.46 4.25 -12.26
N LEU A 58 8.62 4.48 -11.65
CA LEU A 58 8.73 5.43 -10.54
C LEU A 58 8.52 6.87 -10.99
N GLU A 59 9.07 7.27 -12.14
CA GLU A 59 8.86 8.61 -12.70
C GLU A 59 7.40 8.92 -13.01
N ARG A 60 6.64 7.90 -13.40
CA ARG A 60 5.21 8.04 -13.75
C ARG A 60 4.25 7.75 -12.60
N SER A 61 4.73 7.30 -11.48
CA SER A 61 3.95 7.18 -10.26
C SER A 61 3.75 8.56 -9.63
N ALA A 62 2.59 8.79 -9.02
CA ALA A 62 2.36 10.03 -8.27
C ALA A 62 3.35 10.15 -7.11
N TRP A 63 3.60 9.04 -6.46
CA TRP A 63 4.60 8.89 -5.40
C TRP A 63 4.84 7.41 -5.08
N HIS A 64 5.87 7.15 -4.30
CA HIS A 64 6.15 5.85 -3.71
C HIS A 64 6.71 6.00 -2.30
N LEU A 65 6.53 4.97 -1.50
CA LEU A 65 6.99 4.89 -0.12
C LEU A 65 7.84 3.63 0.05
N GLY A 66 8.88 3.73 0.86
CA GLY A 66 9.66 2.59 1.30
C GLY A 66 9.71 2.51 2.81
N VAL A 67 9.83 1.30 3.35
CA VAL A 67 10.11 1.05 4.77
C VAL A 67 11.45 0.37 4.89
N HIS A 68 12.34 0.90 5.70
CA HIS A 68 13.55 0.19 6.10
C HIS A 68 13.48 -0.24 7.56
N ASN A 69 14.12 -1.36 7.87
CA ASN A 69 14.24 -1.86 9.23
C ASN A 69 15.39 -1.16 9.99
N ALA A 70 15.62 -1.58 11.24
CA ALA A 70 16.67 -1.00 12.09
C ALA A 70 18.09 -1.19 11.55
N ASN A 71 18.30 -2.15 10.64
CA ASN A 71 19.58 -2.39 9.97
C ASN A 71 19.73 -1.61 8.66
N GLY A 72 18.77 -0.76 8.32
CA GLY A 72 18.75 -0.01 7.06
C GLY A 72 18.35 -0.82 5.83
N GLN A 73 17.89 -2.06 6.00
CA GLN A 73 17.43 -2.89 4.89
C GLN A 73 16.00 -2.50 4.49
N TRP A 74 15.75 -2.38 3.21
CA TRP A 74 14.41 -2.16 2.68
C TRP A 74 13.55 -3.42 2.83
N VAL A 75 12.46 -3.29 3.57
CA VAL A 75 11.56 -4.40 3.91
C VAL A 75 10.13 -4.19 3.45
N GLY A 76 9.81 -3.02 2.93
CA GLY A 76 8.49 -2.71 2.41
C GLY A 76 8.51 -1.62 1.35
N PHE A 77 7.51 -1.69 0.44
CA PHE A 77 7.34 -0.74 -0.65
C PHE A 77 5.87 -0.64 -1.06
N ILE A 78 5.46 0.53 -1.50
CA ILE A 78 4.17 0.78 -2.16
C ILE A 78 4.29 2.02 -3.04
N ARG A 79 3.57 2.05 -4.16
CA ARG A 79 3.45 3.23 -5.02
C ARG A 79 2.00 3.53 -5.39
N ALA A 80 1.73 4.74 -5.78
CA ALA A 80 0.41 5.18 -6.20
C ALA A 80 0.43 5.82 -7.59
N THR A 81 -0.66 5.60 -8.32
CA THR A 81 -1.01 6.36 -9.52
C THR A 81 -2.40 6.97 -9.35
N THR A 82 -2.67 8.10 -9.96
CA THR A 82 -3.96 8.77 -9.85
C THR A 82 -4.21 9.65 -11.08
N ASP A 83 -5.50 9.80 -11.45
CA ASP A 83 -5.96 10.81 -12.40
C ASP A 83 -6.18 12.18 -11.72
N GLN A 84 -5.97 12.27 -10.41
CA GLN A 84 -6.17 13.46 -9.58
C GLN A 84 -7.61 13.98 -9.53
N ALA A 85 -8.58 13.17 -9.92
CA ALA A 85 -9.99 13.54 -9.98
C ALA A 85 -10.91 12.47 -9.40
N LEU A 86 -10.94 11.28 -9.99
CA LEU A 86 -11.90 10.23 -9.65
C LEU A 86 -11.25 9.02 -8.98
N ASN A 87 -10.04 8.68 -9.39
CA ASN A 87 -9.44 7.41 -9.03
C ASN A 87 -7.99 7.55 -8.56
N ALA A 88 -7.62 6.71 -7.63
CA ALA A 88 -6.25 6.40 -7.29
C ALA A 88 -6.07 4.89 -7.22
N ASN A 89 -4.91 4.41 -7.62
CA ASN A 89 -4.56 3.01 -7.54
C ASN A 89 -3.28 2.84 -6.73
N LEU A 90 -3.27 1.85 -5.85
CA LEU A 90 -2.07 1.43 -5.15
C LEU A 90 -1.50 0.21 -5.86
N TRP A 91 -0.19 0.20 -6.04
CA TRP A 91 0.55 -0.81 -6.78
C TRP A 91 1.76 -1.30 -6.00
N ASP A 92 2.17 -2.50 -6.31
CA ASP A 92 3.40 -3.07 -5.78
C ASP A 92 3.49 -2.96 -4.24
N LEU A 93 2.43 -3.36 -3.54
CA LEU A 93 2.46 -3.49 -2.08
C LEU A 93 3.30 -4.72 -1.74
N LEU A 94 4.57 -4.47 -1.49
CA LEU A 94 5.59 -5.48 -1.25
C LEU A 94 6.07 -5.41 0.19
N THR A 95 6.22 -6.56 0.82
CA THR A 95 6.89 -6.71 2.12
C THR A 95 7.76 -7.94 2.11
N ASP A 96 8.94 -7.85 2.70
CA ASP A 96 9.84 -8.99 2.80
C ASP A 96 9.20 -10.09 3.67
N PRO A 97 8.98 -11.29 3.12
CA PRO A 97 8.43 -12.40 3.90
C PRO A 97 9.30 -12.83 5.08
N ALA A 98 10.60 -12.55 5.04
CA ALA A 98 11.53 -12.84 6.12
C ALA A 98 11.46 -11.80 7.27
N GLU A 99 10.76 -10.68 7.05
CA GLU A 99 10.57 -9.66 8.08
C GLU A 99 9.63 -10.17 9.17
N THR A 100 10.12 -10.23 10.40
CA THR A 100 9.35 -10.73 11.55
C THR A 100 8.18 -9.81 11.93
N LEU A 101 8.30 -8.52 11.61
CA LEU A 101 7.29 -7.48 11.88
C LEU A 101 6.55 -7.08 10.60
N ARG A 102 6.35 -8.06 9.73
CA ARG A 102 5.74 -7.88 8.41
C ARG A 102 4.35 -7.24 8.49
N GLU A 103 3.53 -7.66 9.44
CA GLU A 103 2.18 -7.13 9.63
C GLU A 103 2.20 -5.65 10.00
N GLU A 104 3.09 -5.25 10.91
CA GLU A 104 3.27 -3.87 11.32
C GLU A 104 3.77 -2.99 10.15
N VAL A 105 4.67 -3.53 9.33
CA VAL A 105 5.16 -2.86 8.12
C VAL A 105 4.01 -2.65 7.12
N LEU A 106 3.19 -3.67 6.87
CA LEU A 106 2.01 -3.58 6.01
C LEU A 106 1.01 -2.53 6.52
N GLN A 107 0.67 -2.58 7.79
CA GLN A 107 -0.26 -1.62 8.40
C GLN A 107 0.26 -0.19 8.28
N ALA A 108 1.54 0.02 8.52
CA ALA A 108 2.16 1.33 8.42
C ALA A 108 2.18 1.86 6.98
N LEU A 109 2.50 1.02 6.00
CA LEU A 109 2.47 1.39 4.57
C LEU A 109 1.06 1.77 4.13
N VAL A 110 0.07 0.93 4.42
CA VAL A 110 -1.33 1.17 4.05
C VAL A 110 -1.85 2.44 4.72
N HIS A 111 -1.61 2.61 6.02
CA HIS A 111 -2.03 3.80 6.75
C HIS A 111 -1.42 5.08 6.17
N THR A 112 -0.12 5.09 5.93
CA THR A 112 0.59 6.25 5.40
C THR A 112 0.14 6.58 3.97
N ALA A 113 -0.03 5.56 3.13
CA ALA A 113 -0.55 5.71 1.77
C ALA A 113 -1.95 6.33 1.76
N LEU A 114 -2.87 5.81 2.57
CA LEU A 114 -4.23 6.33 2.66
C LEU A 114 -4.27 7.75 3.24
N SER A 115 -3.47 8.03 4.27
CA SER A 115 -3.39 9.37 4.85
C SER A 115 -2.93 10.40 3.82
N ARG A 116 -1.97 10.02 2.98
CA ARG A 116 -1.49 10.86 1.89
C ARG A 116 -2.56 11.07 0.82
N LEU A 117 -3.20 10.00 0.36
CA LEU A 117 -4.26 10.09 -0.65
C LEU A 117 -5.46 10.92 -0.17
N ARG A 118 -5.85 10.83 1.10
CA ARG A 118 -6.91 11.66 1.67
C ARG A 118 -6.60 13.16 1.61
N ARG A 119 -5.34 13.52 1.78
CA ARG A 119 -4.91 14.93 1.68
C ARG A 119 -4.82 15.42 0.25
N GLU A 120 -4.34 14.57 -0.66
CA GLU A 120 -4.04 14.97 -2.05
C GLU A 120 -5.25 14.85 -2.97
N VAL A 121 -6.06 13.82 -2.79
CA VAL A 121 -7.16 13.44 -3.68
C VAL A 121 -8.41 12.99 -2.91
N GLY A 122 -8.74 13.68 -1.84
CA GLY A 122 -9.92 13.37 -1.02
C GLY A 122 -11.19 13.23 -1.88
N GLY A 123 -11.98 12.19 -1.62
CA GLY A 123 -13.18 11.87 -2.39
C GLY A 123 -12.97 10.91 -3.57
N CYS A 124 -11.72 10.59 -3.93
CA CYS A 124 -11.43 9.57 -4.94
C CYS A 124 -11.76 8.16 -4.46
N SER A 125 -12.10 7.29 -5.40
CA SER A 125 -12.10 5.85 -5.19
C SER A 125 -10.67 5.31 -5.25
N ILE A 126 -10.33 4.44 -4.31
CA ILE A 126 -9.01 3.80 -4.26
C ILE A 126 -9.18 2.32 -4.54
N SER A 127 -8.36 1.78 -5.42
CA SER A 127 -8.33 0.35 -5.75
C SER A 127 -6.91 -0.20 -5.72
N LEU A 128 -6.79 -1.50 -5.49
CA LEU A 128 -5.54 -2.24 -5.60
C LEU A 128 -5.81 -3.72 -5.85
N ALA A 129 -4.83 -4.39 -6.48
CA ALA A 129 -4.75 -5.84 -6.46
C ALA A 129 -4.03 -6.24 -5.17
N ALA A 130 -4.80 -6.75 -4.21
CA ALA A 130 -4.30 -7.04 -2.87
C ALA A 130 -3.54 -8.36 -2.84
N PRO A 131 -2.26 -8.38 -2.41
CA PRO A 131 -1.59 -9.65 -2.14
C PRO A 131 -2.24 -10.33 -0.91
N PRO A 132 -2.27 -11.67 -0.87
CA PRO A 132 -2.95 -12.40 0.19
C PRO A 132 -2.52 -12.00 1.61
N GLU A 133 -1.25 -11.77 1.82
CA GLU A 133 -0.67 -11.37 3.11
C GLU A 133 -1.11 -10.00 3.60
N ALA A 134 -1.57 -9.13 2.70
CA ALA A 134 -2.01 -7.78 3.03
C ALA A 134 -3.51 -7.66 3.34
N LEU A 135 -4.29 -8.73 3.14
CA LEU A 135 -5.76 -8.67 3.28
C LEU A 135 -6.20 -8.21 4.68
N THR A 136 -5.56 -8.66 5.73
CA THR A 136 -5.89 -8.27 7.10
C THR A 136 -5.65 -6.78 7.33
N ALA A 137 -4.48 -6.28 6.94
CA ALA A 137 -4.13 -4.86 7.07
C ALA A 137 -5.06 -3.97 6.23
N LEU A 138 -5.37 -4.38 5.01
CA LEU A 138 -6.25 -3.64 4.11
C LEU A 138 -7.69 -3.59 4.63
N ARG A 139 -8.23 -4.72 5.11
CA ARG A 139 -9.58 -4.74 5.72
C ARG A 139 -9.66 -3.86 6.96
N SER A 140 -8.63 -3.90 7.82
CA SER A 140 -8.55 -3.03 8.99
C SER A 140 -8.53 -1.54 8.62
N ALA A 141 -8.01 -1.21 7.43
CA ALA A 141 -8.00 0.14 6.89
C ALA A 141 -9.30 0.56 6.18
N GLY A 142 -10.27 -0.37 6.05
CA GLY A 142 -11.59 -0.11 5.46
C GLY A 142 -11.75 -0.57 4.01
N PHE A 143 -10.77 -1.27 3.43
CA PHE A 143 -10.95 -1.88 2.10
C PHE A 143 -11.94 -3.04 2.14
N VAL A 144 -12.72 -3.15 1.08
CA VAL A 144 -13.72 -4.21 0.90
C VAL A 144 -13.35 -5.02 -0.34
N ILE A 145 -13.45 -6.34 -0.24
CA ILE A 145 -13.24 -7.24 -1.38
C ILE A 145 -14.46 -7.15 -2.30
N ASP A 146 -14.21 -7.02 -3.60
CA ASP A 146 -15.24 -6.98 -4.64
C ASP A 146 -16.40 -6.04 -4.29
N PRO A 147 -16.17 -4.74 -4.06
CA PRO A 147 -17.20 -3.82 -3.62
C PRO A 147 -18.35 -3.76 -4.62
N GLY A 148 -19.59 -3.95 -4.13
CA GLY A 148 -20.79 -3.97 -4.99
C GLY A 148 -20.82 -5.11 -6.02
N GLY A 149 -20.09 -6.20 -5.79
CA GLY A 149 -20.00 -7.34 -6.72
C GLY A 149 -19.08 -7.11 -7.92
N ILE A 150 -18.37 -5.99 -7.97
CA ILE A 150 -17.36 -5.71 -9.00
C ILE A 150 -16.15 -6.60 -8.75
N ARG A 151 -15.74 -7.35 -9.77
CA ARG A 151 -14.58 -8.24 -9.70
C ARG A 151 -13.39 -7.67 -10.43
N ALA A 152 -12.20 -7.85 -9.86
CA ALA A 152 -10.96 -7.56 -10.53
C ALA A 152 -10.75 -8.57 -11.67
N MET A 153 -10.38 -8.06 -12.85
CA MET A 153 -10.02 -8.87 -14.01
C MET A 153 -8.65 -8.41 -14.51
N GLY A 154 -7.82 -9.33 -14.94
CA GLY A 154 -6.49 -9.03 -15.42
C GLY A 154 -6.21 -9.68 -16.76
N LEU A 155 -5.49 -8.96 -17.62
CA LEU A 155 -4.93 -9.45 -18.88
C LEU A 155 -3.53 -8.89 -19.03
N LYS A 156 -2.57 -9.75 -19.29
CA LYS A 156 -1.22 -9.35 -19.68
C LYS A 156 -1.13 -9.32 -21.21
N LEU A 157 -0.80 -8.16 -21.75
CA LEU A 157 -0.58 -8.03 -23.20
C LEU A 157 0.74 -8.70 -23.58
N ALA A 158 0.71 -9.44 -24.69
CA ALA A 158 1.94 -9.95 -25.30
C ALA A 158 2.75 -8.78 -25.86
N GLU A 159 4.08 -8.92 -25.87
CA GLU A 159 4.92 -7.97 -26.58
C GLU A 159 4.66 -8.11 -28.10
N ASP A 160 4.45 -6.99 -28.77
CA ASP A 160 4.45 -6.99 -30.23
C ASP A 160 5.85 -7.38 -30.72
N ARG A 161 5.94 -8.56 -31.29
CA ARG A 161 7.13 -8.98 -32.04
C ARG A 161 7.00 -8.36 -33.43
N GLY A 162 7.36 -7.07 -33.52
CA GLY A 162 7.51 -6.43 -34.82
C GLY A 162 8.65 -6.98 -35.64
#